data_3c8a7233b1a7e9391d453c5beceafaa7
#
_entry.id   3c8a7233b1a7e9391d453c5beceafaa7
#
_cell.length_a   1.000
_cell.length_b   1.000
_cell.length_c   1.000
_cell.angle_alpha   90.00
_cell.angle_beta   90.00
_cell.angle_gamma   90.00
#
_symmetry.space_group_name_H-M   'P 1'
#
loop_
_entity.id
_entity.type
_entity.pdbx_description
1 polymer ?
#
loop_
_entity_poly.entity_id
_entity_poly.type
_entity_poly.pdbx_seq_one_letter_code
_entity_poly.pdbx_strand_id
1 'polypeptide(L)'
;MQSLRFRVGERALAVDLRWIHEVCPLVNIRPLPQAPMWMRGLFDFHGQLLPVVDASVMLGGAPVQQCVGARILLLHGPMSDEPGAPKATYGLLVDSVEGLLQVDRADAWTARDGLPGLPFLRDVVNQDTEPLLLLDAARMSSMHASLLEGPAMLATVTDASGRA
;
A
#
# COMPACT_ATOMS: atom_id res chain seq x y z
N MET A 1 14.71 9.64 -9.10
CA MET A 1 13.82 9.31 -7.95
C MET A 1 14.25 7.98 -7.37
N GLN A 2 14.69 7.99 -6.14
CA GLN A 2 15.03 6.75 -5.45
C GLN A 2 13.76 6.01 -5.04
N SER A 3 13.65 4.75 -5.41
CA SER A 3 12.43 3.97 -5.28
C SER A 3 12.69 2.59 -4.70
N LEU A 4 11.68 2.04 -4.05
CA LEU A 4 11.64 0.65 -3.62
C LEU A 4 10.91 -0.17 -4.68
N ARG A 5 11.58 -1.20 -5.22
CA ARG A 5 11.00 -2.15 -6.16
C ARG A 5 10.43 -3.36 -5.41
N PHE A 6 9.23 -3.76 -5.79
CA PHE A 6 8.54 -4.89 -5.19
C PHE A 6 7.68 -5.64 -6.21
N ARG A 7 7.27 -6.83 -5.86
CA ARG A 7 6.42 -7.69 -6.69
C ARG A 7 5.01 -7.81 -6.14
N VAL A 8 4.06 -7.79 -7.05
CA VAL A 8 2.66 -8.11 -6.79
C VAL A 8 2.17 -9.02 -7.92
N GLY A 9 2.02 -10.30 -7.61
CA GLY A 9 1.82 -11.32 -8.63
C GLY A 9 3.02 -11.38 -9.58
N GLU A 10 2.76 -11.32 -10.87
CA GLU A 10 3.81 -11.31 -11.91
C GLU A 10 4.29 -9.89 -12.27
N ARG A 11 3.74 -8.86 -11.62
CA ARG A 11 4.02 -7.47 -11.96
C ARG A 11 5.10 -6.88 -11.07
N ALA A 12 5.99 -6.11 -11.69
CA ALA A 12 6.97 -5.30 -10.98
C ALA A 12 6.41 -3.90 -10.75
N LEU A 13 6.45 -3.46 -9.51
CA LEU A 13 6.04 -2.11 -9.11
C LEU A 13 7.18 -1.41 -8.40
N ALA A 14 7.11 -0.09 -8.36
CA ALA A 14 7.98 0.71 -7.53
C ALA A 14 7.22 1.87 -6.90
N VAL A 15 7.69 2.27 -5.74
CA VAL A 15 7.17 3.42 -5.00
C VAL A 15 8.33 4.32 -4.58
N ASP A 16 8.11 5.63 -4.64
CA ASP A 16 9.11 6.61 -4.18
C ASP A 16 9.43 6.35 -2.70
N LEU A 17 10.72 6.26 -2.40
CA LEU A 17 11.21 5.93 -1.07
C LEU A 17 10.74 6.93 0.01
N ARG A 18 10.44 8.17 -0.37
CA ARG A 18 9.91 9.18 0.55
C ARG A 18 8.58 8.79 1.19
N TRP A 19 7.80 7.92 0.54
CA TRP A 19 6.51 7.46 1.05
C TRP A 19 6.62 6.22 1.93
N ILE A 20 7.79 5.59 2.00
CA ILE A 20 8.01 4.40 2.82
C ILE A 20 8.42 4.82 4.22
N HIS A 21 7.63 4.43 5.21
CA HIS A 21 8.00 4.53 6.61
C HIS A 21 8.90 3.38 7.04
N GLU A 22 8.48 2.15 6.73
CA GLU A 22 9.20 0.93 7.09
C GLU A 22 8.73 -0.24 6.21
N VAL A 23 9.60 -1.20 6.01
CA VAL A 23 9.29 -2.50 5.40
C VAL A 23 9.26 -3.54 6.50
N CYS A 24 8.10 -4.12 6.75
CA CYS A 24 7.90 -5.09 7.80
C CYS A 24 7.73 -6.51 7.26
N PRO A 25 8.20 -7.54 7.97
CA PRO A 25 7.83 -8.90 7.64
C PRO A 25 6.31 -9.08 7.81
N LEU A 26 5.76 -10.08 7.13
CA LEU A 26 4.36 -10.44 7.34
C LEU A 26 4.17 -10.97 8.76
N VAL A 27 3.37 -10.26 9.53
CA VAL A 27 2.96 -10.61 10.88
C VAL A 27 1.45 -10.86 10.93
N ASN A 28 0.94 -11.20 12.11
CA ASN A 28 -0.48 -11.44 12.28
C ASN A 28 -1.31 -10.20 11.92
N ILE A 29 -2.11 -10.33 10.88
CA ILE A 29 -3.10 -9.35 10.48
C ILE A 29 -4.44 -9.81 11.05
N ARG A 30 -5.11 -8.94 11.79
CA ARG A 30 -6.43 -9.22 12.34
C ARG A 30 -7.49 -8.90 11.29
N PRO A 31 -8.19 -9.90 10.74
CA PRO A 31 -9.23 -9.64 9.76
C PRO A 31 -10.39 -8.85 10.39
N LEU A 32 -10.99 -7.97 9.59
CA LEU A 32 -12.16 -7.20 9.99
C LEU A 32 -13.42 -7.83 9.39
N PRO A 33 -14.50 -8.01 10.18
CA PRO A 33 -15.79 -8.45 9.65
C PRO A 33 -16.30 -7.48 8.59
N GLN A 34 -16.85 -8.01 7.49
CA GLN A 34 -17.48 -7.23 6.41
C GLN A 34 -16.54 -6.22 5.72
N ALA A 35 -15.23 -6.34 5.89
CA ALA A 35 -14.29 -5.52 5.18
C ALA A 35 -14.28 -5.82 3.67
N PRO A 36 -14.00 -4.83 2.80
CA PRO A 36 -13.80 -5.08 1.38
C PRO A 36 -12.71 -6.13 1.15
N MET A 37 -12.76 -6.86 0.03
CA MET A 37 -11.79 -7.92 -0.26
C MET A 37 -10.34 -7.42 -0.32
N TRP A 38 -10.12 -6.17 -0.72
CA TRP A 38 -8.78 -5.56 -0.79
C TRP A 38 -8.21 -5.20 0.58
N MET A 39 -9.03 -5.17 1.64
CA MET A 39 -8.60 -4.88 2.99
C MET A 39 -8.39 -6.18 3.77
N ARG A 40 -7.14 -6.51 4.05
CA ARG A 40 -6.77 -7.74 4.78
C ARG A 40 -7.12 -7.68 6.25
N GLY A 41 -7.17 -6.50 6.83
CA GLY A 41 -7.46 -6.31 8.24
C GLY A 41 -6.59 -5.24 8.88
N LEU A 42 -6.36 -5.37 10.18
CA LEU A 42 -5.55 -4.46 10.98
C LEU A 42 -4.24 -5.10 11.44
N PHE A 43 -3.23 -4.28 11.47
CA PHE A 43 -1.88 -4.62 11.90
C PHE A 43 -1.49 -3.73 13.07
N ASP A 44 -1.02 -4.34 14.15
CA ASP A 44 -0.52 -3.59 15.32
C ASP A 44 0.94 -3.20 15.09
N PHE A 45 1.16 -1.91 14.89
CA PHE A 45 2.50 -1.34 14.74
C PHE A 45 2.81 -0.43 15.94
N HIS A 46 3.58 -0.96 16.88
CA HIS A 46 3.97 -0.27 18.12
C HIS A 46 2.78 0.33 18.89
N GLY A 47 1.70 -0.43 19.02
CA GLY A 47 0.47 0.00 19.70
C GLY A 47 -0.51 0.81 18.85
N GLN A 48 -0.14 1.13 17.62
CA GLN A 48 -1.02 1.78 16.65
C GLN A 48 -1.61 0.73 15.69
N LEU A 49 -2.95 0.67 15.63
CA LEU A 49 -3.61 -0.21 14.67
C LEU A 49 -3.68 0.46 13.30
N LEU A 50 -3.06 -0.16 12.32
CA LEU A 50 -3.00 0.32 10.94
C LEU A 50 -3.76 -0.63 10.01
N PRO A 51 -4.55 -0.11 9.07
CA PRO A 51 -5.18 -0.94 8.05
C PRO A 51 -4.14 -1.51 7.09
N VAL A 52 -4.36 -2.75 6.66
CA VAL A 52 -3.50 -3.43 5.68
C VAL A 52 -4.30 -3.69 4.42
N VAL A 53 -3.79 -3.16 3.33
CA VAL A 53 -4.35 -3.27 1.99
C VAL A 53 -3.63 -4.36 1.22
N ASP A 54 -4.37 -5.26 0.59
CA ASP A 54 -3.82 -6.29 -0.27
C ASP A 54 -3.57 -5.74 -1.68
N ALA A 55 -2.31 -5.56 -2.03
CA ALA A 55 -1.94 -4.98 -3.32
C ALA A 55 -2.38 -5.85 -4.50
N SER A 56 -2.34 -7.16 -4.37
CA SER A 56 -2.74 -8.09 -5.43
C SER A 56 -4.24 -7.99 -5.71
N VAL A 57 -5.06 -7.98 -4.68
CA VAL A 57 -6.51 -7.83 -4.83
C VAL A 57 -6.86 -6.47 -5.46
N MET A 58 -6.17 -5.41 -5.06
CA MET A 58 -6.36 -4.08 -5.66
C MET A 58 -6.05 -4.05 -7.15
N LEU A 59 -5.10 -4.86 -7.60
CA LEU A 59 -4.73 -5.00 -9.01
C LEU A 59 -5.59 -6.02 -9.76
N GLY A 60 -6.63 -6.55 -9.13
CA GLY A 60 -7.52 -7.53 -9.72
C GLY A 60 -7.02 -8.98 -9.68
N GLY A 61 -5.99 -9.25 -8.88
CA GLY A 61 -5.43 -10.59 -8.69
C GLY A 61 -5.99 -11.32 -7.48
N ALA A 62 -5.48 -12.52 -7.25
CA ALA A 62 -5.77 -13.31 -6.05
C ALA A 62 -5.09 -12.70 -4.81
N PRO A 63 -5.62 -12.94 -3.59
CA PRO A 63 -4.98 -12.44 -2.37
C PRO A 63 -3.54 -12.88 -2.24
N VAL A 64 -2.69 -11.98 -1.72
CA VAL A 64 -1.29 -12.30 -1.43
C VAL A 64 -1.22 -13.46 -0.45
N GLN A 65 -0.45 -14.48 -0.80
CA GLN A 65 -0.27 -15.66 0.05
C GLN A 65 0.69 -15.36 1.21
N GLN A 66 0.41 -15.96 2.35
CA GLN A 66 1.30 -15.92 3.50
C GLN A 66 2.53 -16.80 3.22
N CYS A 67 3.59 -16.18 2.75
CA CYS A 67 4.86 -16.85 2.47
C CYS A 67 6.03 -16.05 3.06
N VAL A 68 7.19 -16.68 3.11
CA VAL A 68 8.39 -16.07 3.69
C VAL A 68 8.80 -14.76 2.98
N GLY A 69 8.50 -14.65 1.70
CA GLY A 69 8.81 -13.45 0.90
C GLY A 69 7.85 -12.29 1.10
N ALA A 70 6.62 -12.53 1.56
CA ALA A 70 5.61 -11.49 1.72
C ALA A 70 6.06 -10.41 2.72
N ARG A 71 5.75 -9.16 2.38
CA ARG A 71 6.11 -7.99 3.20
C ARG A 71 4.94 -7.02 3.31
N ILE A 72 4.95 -6.26 4.40
CA ILE A 72 4.06 -5.12 4.58
C ILE A 72 4.89 -3.86 4.40
N LEU A 73 4.55 -3.06 3.39
CA LEU A 73 5.13 -1.74 3.21
C LEU A 73 4.30 -0.75 4.02
N LEU A 74 4.86 -0.19 5.10
CA LEU A 74 4.21 0.86 5.86
C LEU A 74 4.41 2.18 5.13
N LEU A 75 3.32 2.78 4.70
CA LEU A 75 3.33 4.00 3.90
C LEU A 75 2.88 5.20 4.74
N HIS A 76 3.53 6.34 4.47
CA HIS A 76 3.09 7.62 5.00
C HIS A 76 1.76 8.02 4.36
N GLY A 77 0.91 8.68 5.14
CA GLY A 77 -0.26 9.37 4.61
C GLY A 77 0.10 10.67 3.93
N PRO A 78 -0.92 11.40 3.46
CA PRO A 78 -0.70 12.76 2.98
C PRO A 78 0.04 13.52 4.06
N MET A 79 1.16 14.15 3.66
CA MET A 79 2.03 14.88 4.58
C MET A 79 1.24 15.98 5.27
N SER A 80 0.92 15.75 6.52
CA SER A 80 0.47 16.80 7.40
C SER A 80 1.70 17.39 8.07
N ASP A 81 1.91 18.68 7.87
CA ASP A 81 2.97 19.41 8.56
C ASP A 81 2.64 19.63 10.07
N GLU A 82 1.55 19.04 10.54
CA GLU A 82 1.16 19.15 11.95
C GLU A 82 2.09 18.34 12.86
N PRO A 83 2.64 18.96 13.91
CA PRO A 83 3.43 18.24 14.91
C PRO A 83 2.58 17.15 15.57
N GLY A 84 3.04 15.90 15.51
CA GLY A 84 2.34 14.75 16.09
C GLY A 84 1.42 13.98 15.13
N ALA A 85 1.35 14.35 13.86
CA ALA A 85 0.67 13.54 12.85
C ALA A 85 1.29 12.13 12.77
N PRO A 86 0.49 11.07 12.65
CA PRO A 86 1.01 9.71 12.55
C PRO A 86 1.91 9.58 11.33
N LYS A 87 3.11 9.07 11.53
CA LYS A 87 4.10 8.91 10.45
C LYS A 87 3.73 7.82 9.47
N ALA A 88 3.09 6.75 9.92
CA ALA A 88 2.58 5.68 9.09
C ALA A 88 1.06 5.65 9.15
N THR A 89 0.37 5.48 8.03
CA THR A 89 -1.10 5.50 7.97
C THR A 89 -1.73 4.19 7.54
N TYR A 90 -1.03 3.40 6.74
CA TYR A 90 -1.53 2.10 6.29
C TYR A 90 -0.38 1.21 5.84
N GLY A 91 -0.63 -0.09 5.80
CA GLY A 91 0.27 -1.09 5.26
C GLY A 91 -0.19 -1.57 3.88
N LEU A 92 0.74 -1.77 2.98
CA LEU A 92 0.51 -2.40 1.69
C LEU A 92 1.14 -3.79 1.69
N LEU A 93 0.31 -4.82 1.61
CA LEU A 93 0.78 -6.20 1.56
C LEU A 93 1.19 -6.57 0.14
N VAL A 94 2.43 -6.99 -0.02
CA VAL A 94 3.05 -7.33 -1.30
C VAL A 94 3.69 -8.71 -1.26
N ASP A 95 3.89 -9.34 -2.42
CA ASP A 95 4.45 -10.69 -2.50
C ASP A 95 5.92 -10.74 -2.11
N SER A 96 6.70 -9.74 -2.51
CA SER A 96 8.12 -9.65 -2.17
C SER A 96 8.68 -8.25 -2.43
N VAL A 97 9.77 -7.94 -1.76
CA VAL A 97 10.56 -6.73 -2.00
C VAL A 97 11.86 -7.12 -2.69
N GLU A 98 12.19 -6.45 -3.79
CA GLU A 98 13.38 -6.76 -4.59
C GLU A 98 14.57 -5.85 -4.32
N GLY A 99 14.35 -4.66 -3.76
CA GLY A 99 15.41 -3.73 -3.39
C GLY A 99 15.18 -2.30 -3.86
N LEU A 100 16.23 -1.52 -3.79
CA LEU A 100 16.23 -0.11 -4.17
C LEU A 100 16.69 0.06 -5.62
N LEU A 101 16.10 1.02 -6.31
CA LEU A 101 16.53 1.42 -7.64
C LEU A 101 16.33 2.91 -7.86
N GLN A 102 17.07 3.43 -8.81
CA GLN A 102 16.90 4.80 -9.29
C GLN A 102 15.99 4.80 -10.50
N VAL A 103 14.89 5.56 -10.42
CA VAL A 103 13.92 5.70 -11.51
C VAL A 103 14.04 7.10 -12.11
N ASP A 104 14.18 7.18 -13.43
CA ASP A 104 14.09 8.43 -14.17
C ASP A 104 12.67 8.60 -14.72
N ARG A 105 11.95 9.58 -14.19
CA ARG A 105 10.60 9.90 -14.64
C ARG A 105 10.53 10.49 -16.04
N ALA A 106 11.64 11.02 -16.56
CA ALA A 106 11.67 11.55 -17.92
C ALA A 106 11.38 10.48 -18.97
N ASP A 107 11.70 9.22 -18.68
CA ASP A 107 11.45 8.08 -19.55
C ASP A 107 10.12 7.38 -19.30
N ALA A 108 9.30 7.92 -18.42
CA ALA A 108 8.02 7.31 -18.05
C ALA A 108 6.92 7.64 -19.07
N TRP A 109 6.20 6.62 -19.49
CA TRP A 109 4.88 6.83 -20.09
C TRP A 109 3.88 7.15 -18.99
N THR A 110 3.20 8.28 -19.10
CA THR A 110 2.27 8.76 -18.06
C THR A 110 0.84 8.74 -18.56
N ALA A 111 -0.04 8.03 -17.87
CA ALA A 111 -1.47 8.14 -18.05
C ALA A 111 -2.01 9.34 -17.25
N ARG A 112 -2.63 10.31 -17.91
CA ARG A 112 -3.09 11.55 -17.28
C ARG A 112 -3.99 11.30 -16.07
N ASP A 113 -4.92 10.36 -16.19
CA ASP A 113 -5.91 10.02 -15.16
C ASP A 113 -5.63 8.68 -14.46
N GLY A 114 -4.46 8.11 -14.66
CA GLY A 114 -4.11 6.76 -14.22
C GLY A 114 -4.59 5.69 -15.20
N LEU A 115 -4.27 4.44 -14.92
CA LEU A 115 -4.79 3.30 -15.69
C LEU A 115 -6.28 3.11 -15.37
N PRO A 116 -7.09 2.61 -16.33
CA PRO A 116 -8.52 2.36 -16.10
C PRO A 116 -8.74 1.51 -14.84
N GLY A 117 -9.54 2.02 -13.90
CA GLY A 117 -9.80 1.38 -12.61
C GLY A 117 -8.66 1.44 -11.59
N LEU A 118 -7.51 2.00 -11.95
CA LEU A 118 -6.32 2.06 -11.10
C LEU A 118 -5.69 3.47 -11.14
N PRO A 119 -6.38 4.48 -10.60
CA PRO A 119 -5.92 5.87 -10.71
C PRO A 119 -4.60 6.16 -9.96
N PHE A 120 -4.20 5.28 -9.07
CA PHE A 120 -2.92 5.35 -8.35
C PHE A 120 -1.73 4.76 -9.14
N LEU A 121 -1.97 4.18 -10.32
CA LEU A 121 -0.93 3.74 -11.25
C LEU A 121 -0.96 4.64 -12.49
N ARG A 122 -0.06 5.61 -12.54
CA ARG A 122 -0.03 6.60 -13.62
C ARG A 122 1.16 6.44 -14.55
N ASP A 123 2.29 6.13 -13.98
CA ASP A 123 3.56 6.12 -14.68
C ASP A 123 4.03 4.69 -14.90
N VAL A 124 4.47 4.42 -16.11
CA VAL A 124 5.07 3.14 -16.48
C VAL A 124 6.44 3.42 -17.08
N VAL A 125 7.45 2.81 -16.52
CA VAL A 125 8.83 2.91 -17.02
C VAL A 125 9.22 1.56 -17.60
N ASN A 126 9.78 1.58 -18.79
CA ASN A 126 10.36 0.37 -19.35
C ASN A 126 11.76 0.18 -18.76
N GLN A 127 11.89 -0.80 -17.90
CA GLN A 127 13.17 -1.10 -17.24
C GLN A 127 13.55 -2.55 -17.50
N ASP A 128 14.75 -2.71 -18.05
CA ASP A 128 15.31 -4.01 -18.47
C ASP A 128 14.38 -4.75 -19.46
N THR A 129 13.74 -5.82 -19.03
CA THR A 129 12.91 -6.68 -19.88
C THR A 129 11.41 -6.61 -19.55
N GLU A 130 11.02 -5.82 -18.55
CA GLU A 130 9.62 -5.74 -18.11
C GLU A 130 9.20 -4.31 -17.78
N PRO A 131 7.92 -3.98 -17.97
CA PRO A 131 7.39 -2.70 -17.53
C PRO A 131 7.38 -2.63 -16.00
N LEU A 132 7.84 -1.49 -15.47
CA LEU A 132 7.81 -1.15 -14.07
C LEU A 132 6.68 -0.14 -13.84
N LEU A 133 5.68 -0.52 -13.05
CA LEU A 133 4.56 0.34 -12.71
C LEU A 133 4.92 1.19 -11.50
N LEU A 134 4.80 2.51 -11.65
CA LEU A 134 5.08 3.43 -10.55
C LEU A 134 3.80 3.70 -9.75
N LEU A 135 3.83 3.35 -8.48
CA LEU A 135 2.74 3.59 -7.54
C LEU A 135 2.74 5.06 -7.10
N ASP A 136 1.63 5.74 -7.32
CA ASP A 136 1.38 7.07 -6.76
C ASP A 136 0.81 6.91 -5.34
N ALA A 137 1.70 6.90 -4.35
CA ALA A 137 1.32 6.68 -2.96
C ALA A 137 0.44 7.81 -2.39
N ALA A 138 0.62 9.04 -2.87
CA ALA A 138 -0.22 10.17 -2.45
C ALA A 138 -1.68 9.97 -2.89
N ARG A 139 -1.90 9.58 -4.13
CA ARG A 139 -3.25 9.28 -4.63
C ARG A 139 -3.86 8.08 -3.94
N MET A 140 -3.08 7.04 -3.74
CA MET A 140 -3.53 5.85 -3.03
C MET A 140 -3.95 6.19 -1.60
N SER A 141 -3.16 6.97 -0.87
CA SER A 141 -3.50 7.43 0.48
C SER A 141 -4.79 8.24 0.52
N SER A 142 -4.97 9.17 -0.43
CA SER A 142 -6.19 9.97 -0.50
C SER A 142 -7.45 9.14 -0.76
N MET A 143 -7.34 8.12 -1.59
CA MET A 143 -8.45 7.19 -1.85
C MET A 143 -8.80 6.37 -0.60
N HIS A 144 -7.79 5.91 0.13
CA HIS A 144 -8.00 5.11 1.33
C HIS A 144 -8.54 5.93 2.50
N ALA A 145 -8.07 7.17 2.68
CA ALA A 145 -8.57 8.06 3.72
C ALA A 145 -10.10 8.20 3.64
N SER A 146 -10.64 8.45 2.45
CA SER A 146 -12.08 8.59 2.27
C SER A 146 -12.87 7.30 2.54
N LEU A 147 -12.26 6.13 2.34
CA LEU A 147 -12.89 4.85 2.61
C LEU A 147 -12.81 4.42 4.08
N LEU A 148 -11.78 4.89 4.80
CA LEU A 148 -11.54 4.55 6.20
C LEU A 148 -12.21 5.52 7.18
N GLU A 149 -12.58 6.72 6.75
CA GLU A 149 -13.25 7.72 7.57
C GLU A 149 -14.77 7.49 7.75
N GLY A 150 -15.30 6.45 7.14
CA GLY A 150 -16.71 6.11 7.28
C GLY A 150 -17.07 5.64 8.71
N PRO A 151 -18.22 6.04 9.27
CA PRO A 151 -18.63 5.64 10.62
C PRO A 151 -18.73 4.12 10.81
N ALA A 152 -19.04 3.37 9.77
CA ALA A 152 -19.09 1.91 9.81
C ALA A 152 -17.72 1.27 10.06
N MET A 153 -16.64 1.86 9.53
CA MET A 153 -15.28 1.36 9.74
C MET A 153 -14.80 1.62 11.17
N LEU A 154 -15.12 2.77 11.74
CA LEU A 154 -14.78 3.09 13.14
C LEU A 154 -15.47 2.14 14.11
N ALA A 155 -16.74 1.83 13.91
CA ALA A 155 -17.46 0.86 14.71
C ALA A 155 -16.82 -0.55 14.61
N THR A 156 -16.44 -0.97 13.41
CA THR A 156 -15.78 -2.26 13.18
C THR A 156 -14.42 -2.33 13.86
N VAL A 157 -13.65 -1.26 13.82
CA VAL A 157 -12.35 -1.17 14.51
C VAL A 157 -12.52 -1.29 16.02
N THR A 158 -13.52 -0.65 16.58
CA THR A 158 -13.85 -0.74 18.02
C THR A 158 -14.17 -2.18 18.42
N ASP A 159 -14.98 -2.87 17.64
CA ASP A 159 -15.32 -4.27 17.92
C ASP A 159 -14.10 -5.20 17.77
N ALA A 160 -13.28 -4.99 16.77
CA ALA A 160 -12.08 -5.78 16.55
C ALA A 160 -11.01 -5.60 17.66
N SER A 161 -11.00 -4.47 18.37
CA SER A 161 -10.10 -4.22 19.49
C SER A 161 -10.51 -4.97 20.78
N GLY A 162 -11.64 -5.66 20.80
CA GLY A 162 -12.12 -6.47 21.93
C GLY A 162 -12.46 -5.67 23.18
N ARG A 163 -12.63 -4.38 23.07
CA ARG A 163 -13.10 -3.51 24.12
C ARG A 163 -14.60 -3.28 23.93
N ALA A 164 -15.34 -4.01 24.71
CA ALA A 164 -16.75 -3.72 24.86
C ALA A 164 -16.93 -2.36 25.56
#